data_1ab633a412827e7f90b88f1cc82d9bc8
#
_entry.id   1ab633a412827e7f90b88f1cc82d9bc8
#
_cell.length_a   1.000
_cell.length_b   1.000
_cell.length_c   1.000
_cell.angle_alpha   90.00
_cell.angle_beta   90.00
_cell.angle_gamma   90.00
#
_symmetry.space_group_name_H-M   'P 1'
#
loop_
_entity.id
_entity.type
_entity.pdbx_description
1 polymer ?
#
loop_
_entity_poly.entity_id
_entity_poly.type
_entity_poly.pdbx_seq_one_letter_code
_entity_poly.pdbx_strand_id
1 'polypeptide(L)'
;MREGLEKDNKDESWGISVPSPDGSLSCSFPPLLLPSGTLVPQKKRAEAGSEGPLEFEVPESFLACLQGIVASFQEHLAELVPHRVSSLCLQVALEVTSQKLPKTCAELCCAVIGYLSSRNASSTSSPLLVFLKDPTCSRVLDKVLEVSEPRALRMLYRHHFRGQLRVLAGHGVANFTVQHLIAAAPCKMLGKVLAELGPALEEVLACGHPGVLTALLRACRQHGAHQQEALQMVLEAFHCWDPPARQDFCAPLLASLQTYEAYYPSEEGLGATEQQPGPLPALGSISLHGSLLLQHLLHFADPGPVPHSLAALPALDLVTLACSSAGSHVYNALLSSSSVSPKQRRKVLRKLKGHYGSLACSKHGSRVLDAVWNGATLPEKQKIAMELAPQEQQLCHDPFGRYAVRNFALTHFRKRRKDWDQVQEADARRRELFAEILED
;
A
#
# COMPACT_ATOMS: atom_id res chain seq x y z
N MET A 1 21.90 39.65 56.54
CA MET A 1 20.98 39.14 57.56
C MET A 1 19.62 39.00 56.94
N ARG A 2 19.13 37.77 56.86
CA ARG A 2 17.79 37.31 56.40
C ARG A 2 17.38 37.79 55.00
N GLU A 3 17.61 37.19 53.88
CA GLU A 3 17.30 35.82 53.40
C GLU A 3 15.82 35.50 53.48
N GLY A 4 15.18 35.55 52.33
CA GLY A 4 13.84 35.06 52.07
C GLY A 4 13.83 34.30 50.75
N LEU A 5 13.66 32.99 50.84
CA LEU A 5 13.45 32.08 49.72
C LEU A 5 12.05 32.27 49.15
N GLU A 6 11.93 32.71 47.93
CA GLU A 6 10.67 32.66 47.16
C GLU A 6 10.74 31.47 46.16
N LYS A 7 9.77 30.56 46.34
CA LYS A 7 9.52 29.42 45.47
C LYS A 7 8.69 29.88 44.26
N ASP A 8 9.25 29.79 43.11
CA ASP A 8 8.49 29.93 41.86
C ASP A 8 7.61 28.70 41.65
N ASN A 9 6.32 28.94 41.71
CA ASN A 9 5.28 27.99 41.34
C ASN A 9 4.78 28.40 39.96
N LYS A 10 5.21 27.71 38.91
CA LYS A 10 4.64 27.90 37.56
C LYS A 10 3.46 26.99 37.35
N ASP A 11 2.27 27.56 37.47
CA ASP A 11 1.02 26.99 37.01
C ASP A 11 1.02 26.92 35.47
N GLU A 12 1.06 25.72 34.92
CA GLU A 12 0.77 25.48 33.52
C GLU A 12 -0.75 25.48 33.30
N SER A 13 -1.30 26.62 32.91
CA SER A 13 -2.67 26.74 32.45
C SER A 13 -2.81 26.19 31.02
N TRP A 14 -3.56 25.13 30.85
CA TRP A 14 -4.01 24.59 29.58
C TRP A 14 -5.03 25.55 28.96
N GLY A 15 -4.59 26.41 28.05
CA GLY A 15 -5.45 27.29 27.26
C GLY A 15 -6.26 26.49 26.23
N ILE A 16 -7.55 26.24 26.49
CA ILE A 16 -8.51 25.78 25.49
C ILE A 16 -8.94 26.98 24.67
N SER A 17 -8.44 27.08 23.46
CA SER A 17 -8.93 28.03 22.45
C SER A 17 -10.20 27.49 21.81
N VAL A 18 -11.32 28.18 22.00
CA VAL A 18 -12.57 27.95 21.28
C VAL A 18 -12.46 28.63 19.92
N PRO A 19 -12.64 27.95 18.79
CA PRO A 19 -12.66 28.59 17.48
C PRO A 19 -14.04 29.21 17.21
N SER A 20 -14.02 30.42 16.64
CA SER A 20 -15.16 31.16 16.11
C SER A 20 -15.86 30.45 14.94
N PRO A 21 -17.15 30.72 14.69
CA PRO A 21 -17.95 30.02 13.69
C PRO A 21 -17.88 30.75 12.34
N ASP A 22 -16.87 30.42 11.52
CA ASP A 22 -16.91 30.77 10.10
C ASP A 22 -16.08 29.80 9.27
N GLY A 23 -16.80 28.99 8.52
CA GLY A 23 -16.52 28.59 7.17
C GLY A 23 -15.42 27.57 6.85
N SER A 24 -15.81 26.52 6.19
CA SER A 24 -15.04 25.57 5.38
C SER A 24 -14.09 24.64 6.12
N LEU A 25 -14.64 23.53 6.62
CA LEU A 25 -13.90 22.35 7.01
C LEU A 25 -13.45 21.58 5.75
N SER A 26 -12.26 21.86 5.27
CA SER A 26 -11.53 20.87 4.46
C SER A 26 -11.04 19.78 5.42
N CYS A 27 -11.75 18.66 5.48
CA CYS A 27 -11.34 17.49 6.25
C CYS A 27 -10.18 16.80 5.54
N SER A 28 -8.98 17.36 5.70
CA SER A 28 -7.74 16.60 5.47
C SER A 28 -7.50 15.72 6.69
N PHE A 29 -8.05 14.50 6.66
CA PHE A 29 -7.63 13.47 7.60
C PHE A 29 -6.22 13.04 7.22
N PRO A 30 -5.26 13.04 8.17
CA PRO A 30 -3.95 12.46 7.92
C PRO A 30 -4.10 10.96 7.63
N PRO A 31 -3.27 10.40 6.76
CA PRO A 31 -3.23 8.96 6.52
C PRO A 31 -3.03 8.26 7.86
N LEU A 32 -3.74 7.15 8.08
CA LEU A 32 -3.58 6.25 9.22
C LEU A 32 -2.11 5.82 9.33
N LEU A 33 -1.31 6.62 10.01
CA LEU A 33 -0.06 6.17 10.60
C LEU A 33 -0.45 5.20 11.72
N LEU A 34 -0.21 3.92 11.50
CA LEU A 34 -0.02 2.97 12.58
C LEU A 34 0.91 3.62 13.61
N PRO A 35 0.65 3.51 14.92
CA PRO A 35 1.46 4.16 15.93
C PRO A 35 2.91 3.66 15.80
N SER A 36 3.76 4.51 15.24
CA SER A 36 5.21 4.34 15.24
C SER A 36 5.71 4.72 16.62
N GLY A 37 5.70 3.78 17.52
CA GLY A 37 6.16 4.03 18.88
C GLY A 37 6.68 2.76 19.51
N THR A 38 7.71 2.20 18.93
CA THR A 38 8.88 1.58 19.57
C THR A 38 9.77 1.02 18.44
N LEU A 39 10.96 1.54 18.32
CA LEU A 39 12.04 0.95 17.53
C LEU A 39 12.47 -0.37 18.19
N VAL A 40 11.68 -1.41 17.95
CA VAL A 40 12.19 -2.77 18.04
C VAL A 40 12.97 -2.98 16.75
N PRO A 41 14.26 -3.39 16.79
CA PRO A 41 15.00 -3.71 15.59
C PRO A 41 14.17 -4.74 14.82
N GLN A 42 13.72 -4.41 13.61
CA GLN A 42 13.18 -5.40 12.69
C GLN A 42 14.30 -6.41 12.43
N LYS A 43 14.30 -7.50 13.20
CA LYS A 43 14.90 -8.74 12.73
C LYS A 43 14.29 -8.96 11.36
N LYS A 44 15.13 -8.98 10.33
CA LYS A 44 14.78 -9.50 9.02
C LYS A 44 13.96 -10.75 9.28
N ARG A 45 12.70 -10.73 8.86
CA ARG A 45 11.89 -11.93 8.77
C ARG A 45 12.60 -12.75 7.71
N ALA A 46 13.47 -13.64 8.14
CA ALA A 46 13.88 -14.77 7.34
C ALA A 46 12.56 -15.44 6.94
N GLU A 47 12.40 -15.75 5.67
CA GLU A 47 11.43 -16.73 5.22
C GLU A 47 11.88 -18.03 5.85
N ALA A 48 11.38 -18.26 7.03
CA ALA A 48 11.60 -19.50 7.76
C ALA A 48 10.67 -20.53 7.15
N GLY A 49 11.26 -21.63 6.73
CA GLY A 49 10.54 -22.87 6.58
C GLY A 49 9.67 -23.09 7.82
N SER A 50 8.50 -23.62 7.59
CA SER A 50 7.40 -24.06 8.43
C SER A 50 7.69 -24.36 9.92
N GLU A 51 8.12 -23.40 10.70
CA GLU A 51 7.84 -23.36 12.13
C GLU A 51 6.70 -22.35 12.30
N GLY A 52 5.51 -22.85 12.58
CA GLY A 52 4.35 -22.06 12.97
C GLY A 52 4.72 -21.12 14.12
N PRO A 53 3.97 -20.01 14.33
CA PRO A 53 4.23 -19.10 15.45
C PRO A 53 4.32 -19.96 16.71
N LEU A 54 5.41 -19.78 17.48
CA LEU A 54 5.61 -20.44 18.78
C LEU A 54 4.27 -20.36 19.53
N GLU A 55 3.61 -21.50 19.66
CA GLU A 55 2.30 -21.59 20.29
C GLU A 55 2.51 -21.33 21.78
N PHE A 56 2.32 -20.08 22.16
CA PHE A 56 2.37 -19.69 23.57
C PHE A 56 1.16 -20.34 24.25
N GLU A 57 1.43 -21.33 25.10
CA GLU A 57 0.41 -21.98 25.92
C GLU A 57 -0.12 -20.98 26.94
N VAL A 58 -1.39 -20.64 26.78
CA VAL A 58 -2.10 -19.77 27.71
C VAL A 58 -2.73 -20.64 28.79
N PRO A 59 -2.49 -20.37 30.10
CA PRO A 59 -3.12 -21.11 31.18
C PRO A 59 -4.66 -21.09 31.08
N GLU A 60 -5.33 -22.20 31.40
CA GLU A 60 -6.79 -22.32 31.31
C GLU A 60 -7.54 -21.26 32.15
N SER A 61 -6.97 -20.86 33.28
CA SER A 61 -7.53 -19.78 34.12
C SER A 61 -7.64 -18.44 33.37
N PHE A 62 -6.65 -18.11 32.51
CA PHE A 62 -6.71 -16.90 31.67
C PHE A 62 -7.74 -17.02 30.56
N LEU A 63 -7.89 -18.22 29.97
CA LEU A 63 -8.91 -18.47 28.96
C LEU A 63 -10.31 -18.37 29.57
N ALA A 64 -10.52 -18.87 30.80
CA ALA A 64 -11.77 -18.73 31.52
C ALA A 64 -12.09 -17.25 31.85
N CYS A 65 -11.09 -16.49 32.31
CA CYS A 65 -11.23 -15.05 32.51
C CYS A 65 -11.61 -14.32 31.20
N LEU A 66 -10.95 -14.63 30.09
CA LEU A 66 -11.26 -14.04 28.79
C LEU A 66 -12.70 -14.36 28.35
N GLN A 67 -13.16 -15.60 28.56
CA GLN A 67 -14.55 -15.98 28.30
C GLN A 67 -15.53 -15.18 29.15
N GLY A 68 -15.22 -14.98 30.44
CA GLY A 68 -16.04 -14.15 31.33
C GLY A 68 -16.13 -12.69 30.88
N ILE A 69 -15.02 -12.10 30.45
CA ILE A 69 -14.97 -10.74 29.90
C ILE A 69 -15.84 -10.65 28.63
N VAL A 70 -15.72 -11.63 27.72
CA VAL A 70 -16.50 -11.65 26.47
C VAL A 70 -17.98 -11.81 26.76
N ALA A 71 -18.38 -12.65 27.70
CA ALA A 71 -19.79 -12.78 28.13
C ALA A 71 -20.35 -11.45 28.62
N SER A 72 -19.59 -10.72 29.47
CA SER A 72 -19.99 -9.38 29.91
C SER A 72 -20.07 -8.38 28.75
N PHE A 73 -19.18 -8.47 27.76
CA PHE A 73 -19.27 -7.61 26.57
C PHE A 73 -20.52 -7.89 25.73
N GLN A 74 -20.93 -9.16 25.61
CA GLN A 74 -22.15 -9.53 24.89
C GLN A 74 -23.41 -8.94 25.53
N GLU A 75 -23.46 -8.86 26.85
CA GLU A 75 -24.57 -8.26 27.60
C GLU A 75 -24.64 -6.73 27.42
N HIS A 76 -23.50 -6.05 27.23
CA HIS A 76 -23.38 -4.59 27.20
C HIS A 76 -23.05 -4.01 25.81
N LEU A 77 -23.33 -4.73 24.73
CA LEU A 77 -23.02 -4.27 23.35
C LEU A 77 -23.62 -2.90 23.02
N ALA A 78 -24.80 -2.58 23.58
CA ALA A 78 -25.49 -1.31 23.36
C ALA A 78 -24.67 -0.09 23.82
N GLU A 79 -23.82 -0.27 24.82
CA GLU A 79 -22.94 0.76 25.38
C GLU A 79 -21.54 0.70 24.75
N LEU A 80 -21.05 -0.51 24.45
CA LEU A 80 -19.68 -0.72 24.00
C LEU A 80 -19.48 -0.33 22.55
N VAL A 81 -20.39 -0.73 21.64
CA VAL A 81 -20.22 -0.58 20.19
C VAL A 81 -20.17 0.88 19.75
N PRO A 82 -21.10 1.77 20.18
CA PRO A 82 -21.11 3.16 19.75
C PRO A 82 -20.08 4.05 20.50
N HIS A 83 -19.55 3.58 21.61
CA HIS A 83 -18.69 4.41 22.44
C HIS A 83 -17.22 4.35 21.95
N ARG A 84 -16.62 5.51 21.70
CA ARG A 84 -15.30 5.68 21.07
C ARG A 84 -14.17 4.87 21.73
N VAL A 85 -14.15 4.78 23.06
CA VAL A 85 -13.09 4.08 23.80
C VAL A 85 -13.43 2.61 23.99
N SER A 86 -14.64 2.29 24.44
CA SER A 86 -15.05 0.90 24.71
C SER A 86 -15.05 0.04 23.45
N SER A 87 -15.35 0.62 22.27
CA SER A 87 -15.27 -0.08 21.01
C SER A 87 -13.86 -0.62 20.69
N LEU A 88 -12.80 0.05 21.19
CA LEU A 88 -11.43 -0.45 21.04
C LEU A 88 -11.20 -1.71 21.88
N CYS A 89 -11.76 -1.77 23.11
CA CYS A 89 -11.68 -2.98 23.94
C CYS A 89 -12.40 -4.15 23.26
N LEU A 90 -13.55 -3.89 22.64
CA LEU A 90 -14.29 -4.91 21.88
C LEU A 90 -13.51 -5.40 20.66
N GLN A 91 -12.83 -4.50 19.92
CA GLN A 91 -11.97 -4.86 18.79
C GLN A 91 -10.79 -5.75 19.22
N VAL A 92 -10.14 -5.41 20.36
CA VAL A 92 -9.04 -6.22 20.92
C VAL A 92 -9.57 -7.57 21.39
N ALA A 93 -10.76 -7.63 22.03
CA ALA A 93 -11.37 -8.89 22.44
C ALA A 93 -11.65 -9.80 21.24
N LEU A 94 -12.17 -9.27 20.12
CA LEU A 94 -12.35 -10.00 18.87
C LEU A 94 -11.03 -10.55 18.33
N GLU A 95 -9.97 -9.75 18.36
CA GLU A 95 -8.65 -10.15 17.88
C GLU A 95 -8.03 -11.27 18.72
N VAL A 96 -8.03 -11.12 20.05
CA VAL A 96 -7.46 -12.10 20.97
C VAL A 96 -8.26 -13.40 20.94
N THR A 97 -9.59 -13.32 20.98
CA THR A 97 -10.45 -14.51 20.93
C THR A 97 -10.35 -15.26 19.61
N SER A 98 -10.15 -14.57 18.49
CA SER A 98 -9.96 -15.24 17.19
C SER A 98 -8.75 -16.18 17.18
N GLN A 99 -7.71 -15.85 17.94
CA GLN A 99 -6.48 -16.64 18.03
C GLN A 99 -6.56 -17.78 19.05
N LYS A 100 -7.24 -17.57 20.20
CA LYS A 100 -7.20 -18.47 21.34
C LYS A 100 -8.53 -19.16 21.63
N LEU A 101 -9.66 -18.56 21.30
CA LEU A 101 -11.01 -19.05 21.58
C LEU A 101 -11.94 -18.88 20.37
N PRO A 102 -11.71 -19.58 19.23
CA PRO A 102 -12.41 -19.31 17.98
C PRO A 102 -13.94 -19.48 18.08
N LYS A 103 -14.46 -20.37 18.93
CA LYS A 103 -15.90 -20.51 19.18
C LYS A 103 -16.47 -19.29 19.86
N THR A 104 -15.85 -18.81 20.91
CA THR A 104 -16.24 -17.60 21.63
C THR A 104 -16.15 -16.36 20.75
N CYS A 105 -15.12 -16.29 19.88
CA CYS A 105 -15.02 -15.25 18.85
C CYS A 105 -16.21 -15.26 17.89
N ALA A 106 -16.58 -16.43 17.38
CA ALA A 106 -17.74 -16.56 16.49
C ALA A 106 -19.07 -16.15 17.15
N GLU A 107 -19.26 -16.50 18.42
CA GLU A 107 -20.42 -16.09 19.22
C GLU A 107 -20.45 -14.57 19.42
N LEU A 108 -19.29 -13.95 19.74
CA LEU A 108 -19.17 -12.50 19.88
C LEU A 108 -19.45 -11.78 18.54
N CYS A 109 -18.90 -12.28 17.43
CA CYS A 109 -19.20 -11.77 16.11
C CYS A 109 -20.71 -11.81 15.80
N CYS A 110 -21.36 -12.95 16.07
CA CYS A 110 -22.81 -13.09 15.90
C CYS A 110 -23.61 -12.12 16.76
N ALA A 111 -23.19 -11.91 18.01
CA ALA A 111 -23.84 -10.98 18.93
C ALA A 111 -23.72 -9.53 18.46
N VAL A 112 -22.51 -9.11 17.99
CA VAL A 112 -22.28 -7.76 17.42
C VAL A 112 -23.14 -7.55 16.17
N ILE A 113 -23.15 -8.50 15.24
CA ILE A 113 -23.95 -8.42 14.00
C ILE A 113 -25.45 -8.37 14.35
N GLY A 114 -25.92 -9.23 15.27
CA GLY A 114 -27.28 -9.24 15.75
C GLY A 114 -27.70 -7.91 16.35
N TYR A 115 -26.88 -7.33 17.21
CA TYR A 115 -27.09 -6.01 17.80
C TYR A 115 -27.22 -4.91 16.73
N LEU A 116 -26.28 -4.85 15.78
CA LEU A 116 -26.29 -3.84 14.71
C LEU A 116 -27.48 -4.03 13.74
N SER A 117 -27.91 -5.27 13.53
CA SER A 117 -29.03 -5.59 12.62
C SER A 117 -30.40 -5.34 13.26
N SER A 118 -30.53 -5.37 14.59
CA SER A 118 -31.81 -5.23 15.30
C SER A 118 -32.31 -3.79 15.43
N ARG A 119 -31.43 -2.79 15.32
CA ARG A 119 -31.75 -1.40 15.71
C ARG A 119 -32.54 -0.57 14.69
N ASN A 120 -32.63 -0.98 13.42
CA ASN A 120 -33.30 -0.20 12.36
C ASN A 120 -34.22 -1.06 11.47
N ALA A 121 -35.22 -1.69 12.07
CA ALA A 121 -36.14 -2.62 11.37
C ALA A 121 -37.11 -1.97 10.34
N SER A 122 -36.98 -0.67 10.05
CA SER A 122 -38.00 0.07 9.29
C SER A 122 -37.57 0.57 7.91
N SER A 123 -36.36 0.26 7.44
CA SER A 123 -35.90 0.74 6.12
C SER A 123 -35.76 -0.39 5.10
N THR A 124 -35.93 -0.05 3.82
CA THR A 124 -35.74 -0.96 2.68
C THR A 124 -34.31 -1.47 2.51
N SER A 125 -33.33 -0.90 3.25
CA SER A 125 -31.93 -1.30 3.28
C SER A 125 -31.60 -2.00 4.60
N SER A 126 -30.61 -2.89 4.57
CA SER A 126 -30.14 -3.58 5.79
C SER A 126 -29.78 -2.59 6.88
N PRO A 127 -30.29 -2.72 8.12
CA PRO A 127 -29.97 -1.83 9.23
C PRO A 127 -28.47 -1.72 9.52
N LEU A 128 -27.72 -2.80 9.31
CA LEU A 128 -26.27 -2.85 9.48
C LEU A 128 -25.56 -1.82 8.59
N LEU A 129 -26.06 -1.50 7.41
CA LEU A 129 -25.47 -0.53 6.50
C LEU A 129 -25.48 0.91 7.02
N VAL A 130 -26.44 1.25 7.90
CA VAL A 130 -26.48 2.57 8.55
C VAL A 130 -25.26 2.73 9.46
N PHE A 131 -24.89 1.69 10.21
CA PHE A 131 -23.75 1.71 11.11
C PHE A 131 -22.39 1.70 10.39
N LEU A 132 -22.34 1.26 9.13
CA LEU A 132 -21.14 1.36 8.31
C LEU A 132 -20.72 2.81 8.00
N LYS A 133 -21.68 3.74 8.11
CA LYS A 133 -21.44 5.18 7.91
C LYS A 133 -20.98 5.88 9.19
N ASP A 134 -21.08 5.22 10.34
CA ASP A 134 -20.58 5.73 11.62
C ASP A 134 -19.08 5.37 11.82
N PRO A 135 -18.20 6.32 12.12
CA PRO A 135 -16.75 6.08 12.23
C PRO A 135 -16.34 5.12 13.37
N THR A 136 -17.18 4.96 14.39
CA THR A 136 -16.89 4.08 15.54
C THR A 136 -17.39 2.67 15.27
N CYS A 137 -18.66 2.55 14.88
CA CYS A 137 -19.29 1.26 14.60
C CYS A 137 -18.66 0.56 13.40
N SER A 138 -18.27 1.30 12.36
CA SER A 138 -17.59 0.73 11.18
C SER A 138 -16.32 -0.01 11.55
N ARG A 139 -15.50 0.53 12.46
CA ARG A 139 -14.25 -0.11 12.92
C ARG A 139 -14.49 -1.44 13.66
N VAL A 140 -15.58 -1.54 14.41
CA VAL A 140 -15.97 -2.81 15.04
C VAL A 140 -16.34 -3.83 13.96
N LEU A 141 -17.11 -3.41 12.94
CA LEU A 141 -17.45 -4.26 11.80
C LEU A 141 -16.22 -4.65 10.98
N ASP A 142 -15.28 -3.74 10.78
CA ASP A 142 -14.01 -4.03 10.11
C ASP A 142 -13.28 -5.18 10.83
N LYS A 143 -13.21 -5.13 12.17
CA LYS A 143 -12.61 -6.21 12.96
C LYS A 143 -13.44 -7.50 12.90
N VAL A 144 -14.76 -7.43 12.91
CA VAL A 144 -15.63 -8.61 12.71
C VAL A 144 -15.36 -9.26 11.36
N LEU A 145 -15.22 -8.48 10.27
CA LEU A 145 -14.90 -9.01 8.94
C LEU A 145 -13.53 -9.68 8.90
N GLU A 146 -12.54 -9.09 9.58
CA GLU A 146 -11.16 -9.58 9.63
C GLU A 146 -11.04 -10.94 10.33
N VAL A 147 -11.78 -11.13 11.45
CA VAL A 147 -11.71 -12.35 12.25
C VAL A 147 -12.74 -13.40 11.88
N SER A 148 -13.69 -13.07 10.99
CA SER A 148 -14.78 -13.98 10.60
C SER A 148 -14.30 -15.15 9.76
N GLU A 149 -14.77 -16.34 10.09
CA GLU A 149 -14.55 -17.52 9.25
C GLU A 149 -15.14 -17.34 7.84
N PRO A 150 -14.57 -18.00 6.82
CA PRO A 150 -15.03 -17.87 5.43
C PRO A 150 -16.50 -18.17 5.21
N ARG A 151 -17.10 -19.02 6.05
CA ARG A 151 -18.56 -19.33 5.98
C ARG A 151 -19.41 -18.16 6.50
N ALA A 152 -19.03 -17.62 7.65
CA ALA A 152 -19.72 -16.46 8.25
C ALA A 152 -19.62 -15.24 7.34
N LEU A 153 -18.43 -14.98 6.80
CA LEU A 153 -18.17 -13.88 5.87
C LEU A 153 -19.04 -13.96 4.60
N ARG A 154 -19.19 -15.18 4.03
CA ARG A 154 -20.11 -15.39 2.89
C ARG A 154 -21.57 -15.13 3.24
N MET A 155 -21.99 -15.44 4.46
CA MET A 155 -23.35 -15.14 4.94
C MET A 155 -23.55 -13.63 5.10
N LEU A 156 -22.60 -12.92 5.76
CA LEU A 156 -22.62 -11.47 5.88
C LEU A 156 -22.70 -10.76 4.52
N TYR A 157 -21.85 -11.16 3.58
CA TYR A 157 -21.89 -10.62 2.22
C TYR A 157 -23.27 -10.79 1.57
N ARG A 158 -23.84 -12.01 1.62
CA ARG A 158 -25.13 -12.30 0.98
C ARG A 158 -26.30 -11.49 1.56
N HIS A 159 -26.31 -11.33 2.88
CA HIS A 159 -27.45 -10.72 3.57
C HIS A 159 -27.36 -9.19 3.66
N HIS A 160 -26.16 -8.64 3.68
CA HIS A 160 -26.00 -7.21 3.98
C HIS A 160 -25.28 -6.42 2.90
N PHE A 161 -24.26 -6.97 2.24
CA PHE A 161 -23.39 -6.22 1.32
C PHE A 161 -23.77 -6.34 -0.15
N ARG A 162 -24.29 -7.50 -0.56
CA ARG A 162 -24.59 -7.77 -1.97
C ARG A 162 -25.58 -6.76 -2.54
N GLY A 163 -25.23 -6.13 -3.67
CA GLY A 163 -26.03 -5.09 -4.32
C GLY A 163 -25.88 -3.70 -3.69
N GLN A 164 -25.00 -3.53 -2.67
CA GLN A 164 -24.78 -2.27 -1.99
C GLN A 164 -23.32 -1.79 -2.08
N LEU A 165 -22.41 -2.59 -2.65
CA LEU A 165 -20.99 -2.31 -2.64
C LEU A 165 -20.65 -1.02 -3.35
N ARG A 166 -21.31 -0.69 -4.47
CA ARG A 166 -21.12 0.57 -5.19
C ARG A 166 -21.34 1.78 -4.29
N VAL A 167 -22.47 1.82 -3.59
CA VAL A 167 -22.83 2.93 -2.68
C VAL A 167 -21.88 3.01 -1.49
N LEU A 168 -21.49 1.86 -0.93
CA LEU A 168 -20.60 1.81 0.22
C LEU A 168 -19.16 2.19 -0.17
N ALA A 169 -18.68 1.78 -1.33
CA ALA A 169 -17.35 2.11 -1.83
C ALA A 169 -17.18 3.61 -2.13
N GLY A 170 -18.26 4.28 -2.57
CA GLY A 170 -18.28 5.73 -2.75
C GLY A 170 -18.43 6.56 -1.47
N HIS A 171 -18.71 5.92 -0.30
CA HIS A 171 -18.94 6.64 0.94
C HIS A 171 -17.65 6.85 1.75
N GLY A 172 -17.42 8.08 2.27
CA GLY A 172 -16.17 8.48 2.94
C GLY A 172 -15.74 7.63 4.13
N VAL A 173 -16.68 6.98 4.83
CA VAL A 173 -16.39 6.07 5.96
C VAL A 173 -16.54 4.61 5.55
N ALA A 174 -17.64 4.24 4.90
CA ALA A 174 -17.95 2.84 4.59
C ALA A 174 -16.98 2.21 3.56
N ASN A 175 -16.27 3.02 2.75
CA ASN A 175 -15.27 2.51 1.82
C ASN A 175 -14.18 1.68 2.51
N PHE A 176 -13.80 2.01 3.76
CA PHE A 176 -12.83 1.24 4.54
C PHE A 176 -13.36 -0.16 4.87
N THR A 177 -14.64 -0.26 5.26
CA THR A 177 -15.26 -1.57 5.50
C THR A 177 -15.33 -2.41 4.21
N VAL A 178 -15.57 -1.78 3.05
CA VAL A 178 -15.48 -2.47 1.75
C VAL A 178 -14.06 -3.00 1.50
N GLN A 179 -13.02 -2.23 1.84
CA GLN A 179 -11.63 -2.68 1.72
C GLN A 179 -11.35 -3.90 2.64
N HIS A 180 -11.83 -3.90 3.90
CA HIS A 180 -11.71 -5.04 4.81
C HIS A 180 -12.48 -6.26 4.31
N LEU A 181 -13.69 -6.07 3.78
CA LEU A 181 -14.49 -7.13 3.15
C LEU A 181 -13.74 -7.79 1.99
N ILE A 182 -13.14 -6.98 1.11
CA ILE A 182 -12.33 -7.45 -0.02
C ILE A 182 -11.10 -8.22 0.47
N ALA A 183 -10.40 -7.69 1.46
CA ALA A 183 -9.19 -8.31 2.00
C ALA A 183 -9.44 -9.67 2.66
N ALA A 184 -10.61 -9.83 3.30
CA ALA A 184 -11.03 -11.07 3.94
C ALA A 184 -11.76 -12.04 2.99
N ALA A 185 -12.14 -11.59 1.78
CA ALA A 185 -12.99 -12.34 0.86
C ALA A 185 -12.32 -13.64 0.36
N PRO A 186 -12.94 -14.82 0.52
CA PRO A 186 -12.48 -16.03 -0.16
C PRO A 186 -12.59 -15.90 -1.68
N CYS A 187 -11.74 -16.59 -2.45
CA CYS A 187 -11.63 -16.47 -3.91
C CYS A 187 -13.00 -16.48 -4.65
N LYS A 188 -13.91 -17.42 -4.33
CA LYS A 188 -15.25 -17.47 -4.94
C LYS A 188 -16.14 -16.28 -4.61
N MET A 189 -15.92 -15.62 -3.49
CA MET A 189 -16.64 -14.41 -3.11
C MET A 189 -16.01 -13.20 -3.79
N LEU A 190 -14.69 -13.16 -3.89
CA LEU A 190 -13.95 -12.09 -4.56
C LEU A 190 -14.43 -11.86 -6.00
N GLY A 191 -14.66 -12.93 -6.78
CA GLY A 191 -15.20 -12.79 -8.13
C GLY A 191 -16.56 -12.10 -8.18
N LYS A 192 -17.44 -12.33 -7.16
CA LYS A 192 -18.74 -11.65 -7.07
C LYS A 192 -18.60 -10.18 -6.66
N VAL A 193 -17.67 -9.90 -5.75
CA VAL A 193 -17.33 -8.53 -5.32
C VAL A 193 -16.77 -7.76 -6.52
N LEU A 194 -15.88 -8.37 -7.28
CA LEU A 194 -15.28 -7.77 -8.46
C LEU A 194 -16.33 -7.47 -9.55
N ALA A 195 -17.22 -8.41 -9.81
CA ALA A 195 -18.32 -8.22 -10.79
C ALA A 195 -19.27 -7.08 -10.39
N GLU A 196 -19.49 -6.83 -9.09
CA GLU A 196 -20.33 -5.75 -8.60
C GLU A 196 -19.62 -4.39 -8.58
N LEU A 197 -18.35 -4.35 -8.17
CA LEU A 197 -17.55 -3.12 -8.04
C LEU A 197 -16.91 -2.68 -9.35
N GLY A 198 -16.55 -3.61 -10.24
CA GLY A 198 -15.82 -3.31 -11.47
C GLY A 198 -16.41 -2.15 -12.27
N PRO A 199 -17.72 -2.17 -12.59
CA PRO A 199 -18.38 -1.08 -13.32
C PRO A 199 -18.44 0.26 -12.58
N ALA A 200 -18.15 0.26 -11.27
CA ALA A 200 -18.21 1.45 -10.42
C ALA A 200 -16.83 2.00 -10.02
N LEU A 201 -15.73 1.38 -10.48
CA LEU A 201 -14.37 1.77 -10.05
C LEU A 201 -14.00 3.20 -10.44
N GLU A 202 -14.49 3.70 -11.58
CA GLU A 202 -14.31 5.09 -11.98
C GLU A 202 -14.98 6.06 -10.99
N GLU A 203 -16.21 5.78 -10.58
CA GLU A 203 -16.91 6.60 -9.58
C GLU A 203 -16.22 6.55 -8.22
N VAL A 204 -15.74 5.38 -7.81
CA VAL A 204 -14.98 5.19 -6.57
C VAL A 204 -13.68 6.01 -6.61
N LEU A 205 -13.02 6.04 -7.77
CA LEU A 205 -11.83 6.85 -7.98
C LEU A 205 -12.17 8.36 -7.92
N ALA A 206 -13.24 8.78 -8.58
CA ALA A 206 -13.74 10.17 -8.55
C ALA A 206 -14.15 10.62 -7.14
N CYS A 207 -14.67 9.71 -6.30
CA CYS A 207 -14.94 9.96 -4.88
C CYS A 207 -13.67 10.08 -4.02
N GLY A 208 -12.47 9.85 -4.58
CA GLY A 208 -11.21 9.90 -3.84
C GLY A 208 -10.94 8.66 -2.97
N HIS A 209 -11.47 7.50 -3.31
CA HIS A 209 -11.31 6.24 -2.56
C HIS A 209 -10.46 5.18 -3.29
N PRO A 210 -9.24 5.50 -3.76
CA PRO A 210 -8.39 4.55 -4.50
C PRO A 210 -7.95 3.34 -3.67
N GLY A 211 -8.15 3.38 -2.34
CA GLY A 211 -7.90 2.25 -1.45
C GLY A 211 -8.74 1.01 -1.80
N VAL A 212 -9.95 1.20 -2.35
CA VAL A 212 -10.81 0.10 -2.80
C VAL A 212 -10.18 -0.64 -3.99
N LEU A 213 -9.68 0.10 -4.99
CA LEU A 213 -8.96 -0.47 -6.14
C LEU A 213 -7.71 -1.23 -5.67
N THR A 214 -6.96 -0.61 -4.75
CA THR A 214 -5.75 -1.24 -4.17
C THR A 214 -6.09 -2.55 -3.46
N ALA A 215 -7.18 -2.58 -2.68
CA ALA A 215 -7.63 -3.78 -1.97
C ALA A 215 -8.04 -4.89 -2.95
N LEU A 216 -8.73 -4.56 -4.05
CA LEU A 216 -9.12 -5.51 -5.10
C LEU A 216 -7.88 -6.13 -5.76
N LEU A 217 -6.93 -5.32 -6.24
CA LEU A 217 -5.73 -5.84 -6.88
C LEU A 217 -4.88 -6.67 -5.92
N ARG A 218 -4.77 -6.24 -4.67
CA ARG A 218 -4.09 -7.00 -3.62
C ARG A 218 -4.72 -8.38 -3.42
N ALA A 219 -6.05 -8.45 -3.30
CA ALA A 219 -6.77 -9.70 -3.11
C ALA A 219 -6.65 -10.62 -4.33
N CYS A 220 -6.78 -10.09 -5.55
CA CYS A 220 -6.57 -10.85 -6.79
C CYS A 220 -5.15 -11.42 -6.89
N ARG A 221 -4.14 -10.63 -6.49
CA ARG A 221 -2.74 -11.08 -6.42
C ARG A 221 -2.57 -12.21 -5.39
N GLN A 222 -3.11 -12.04 -4.17
CA GLN A 222 -2.98 -13.02 -3.08
C GLN A 222 -3.63 -14.37 -3.41
N HIS A 223 -4.77 -14.33 -4.08
CA HIS A 223 -5.49 -15.54 -4.49
C HIS A 223 -5.00 -16.14 -5.82
N GLY A 224 -4.18 -15.41 -6.58
CA GLY A 224 -3.77 -15.82 -7.92
C GLY A 224 -4.95 -15.96 -8.90
N ALA A 225 -6.09 -15.32 -8.63
CA ALA A 225 -7.35 -15.47 -9.38
C ALA A 225 -7.94 -14.11 -9.75
N HIS A 226 -8.74 -14.07 -10.82
CA HIS A 226 -9.43 -12.87 -11.31
C HIS A 226 -8.48 -11.72 -11.70
N GLN A 227 -7.22 -12.02 -11.97
CA GLN A 227 -6.20 -11.00 -12.22
C GLN A 227 -6.44 -10.24 -13.52
N GLN A 228 -6.79 -10.94 -14.61
CA GLN A 228 -7.04 -10.30 -15.90
C GLN A 228 -8.31 -9.45 -15.89
N GLU A 229 -9.38 -9.96 -15.28
CA GLU A 229 -10.62 -9.21 -15.08
C GLU A 229 -10.35 -7.92 -14.28
N ALA A 230 -9.60 -8.02 -13.18
CA ALA A 230 -9.27 -6.88 -12.34
C ALA A 230 -8.35 -5.87 -13.05
N LEU A 231 -7.37 -6.35 -13.83
CA LEU A 231 -6.51 -5.50 -14.66
C LEU A 231 -7.35 -4.71 -15.66
N GLN A 232 -8.22 -5.40 -16.42
CA GLN A 232 -9.09 -4.77 -17.41
C GLN A 232 -9.96 -3.70 -16.76
N MET A 233 -10.71 -4.03 -15.71
CA MET A 233 -11.60 -3.11 -15.01
C MET A 233 -10.88 -1.88 -14.45
N VAL A 234 -9.66 -2.05 -13.93
CA VAL A 234 -8.86 -0.92 -13.46
C VAL A 234 -8.43 -0.05 -14.64
N LEU A 235 -7.95 -0.62 -15.74
CA LEU A 235 -7.56 0.17 -16.91
C LEU A 235 -8.76 0.86 -17.59
N GLU A 236 -9.94 0.25 -17.57
CA GLU A 236 -11.20 0.89 -17.98
C GLU A 236 -11.53 2.10 -17.10
N ALA A 237 -11.40 1.99 -15.77
CA ALA A 237 -11.64 3.09 -14.84
C ALA A 237 -10.67 4.27 -15.02
N PHE A 238 -9.49 4.04 -15.60
CA PHE A 238 -8.52 5.07 -15.97
C PHE A 238 -8.65 5.52 -17.44
N HIS A 239 -9.64 5.04 -18.19
CA HIS A 239 -9.88 5.32 -19.62
C HIS A 239 -8.70 4.97 -20.52
N CYS A 240 -7.93 3.96 -20.15
CA CYS A 240 -6.76 3.52 -20.90
C CYS A 240 -6.81 2.05 -21.38
N TRP A 241 -7.94 1.37 -21.25
CA TRP A 241 -8.12 0.03 -21.81
C TRP A 241 -8.37 0.06 -23.31
N ASP A 242 -9.30 0.90 -23.76
CA ASP A 242 -9.69 1.05 -25.15
C ASP A 242 -9.65 2.56 -25.55
N PRO A 243 -9.08 2.91 -26.71
CA PRO A 243 -8.41 2.03 -27.69
C PRO A 243 -7.07 1.48 -27.20
N PRO A 244 -6.58 0.32 -27.74
CA PRO A 244 -5.37 -0.34 -27.26
C PRO A 244 -4.11 0.54 -27.23
N ALA A 245 -4.05 1.57 -28.09
CA ALA A 245 -2.96 2.55 -28.10
C ALA A 245 -2.84 3.34 -26.77
N ARG A 246 -3.94 3.50 -26.03
CA ARG A 246 -3.93 4.17 -24.72
C ARG A 246 -3.27 3.33 -23.63
N GLN A 247 -3.17 2.02 -23.81
CA GLN A 247 -2.55 1.12 -22.82
C GLN A 247 -1.07 1.45 -22.61
N ASP A 248 -0.39 2.02 -23.59
CA ASP A 248 1.00 2.46 -23.47
C ASP A 248 1.17 3.60 -22.44
N PHE A 249 0.11 4.28 -22.08
CA PHE A 249 0.08 5.38 -21.11
C PHE A 249 -0.41 4.99 -19.73
N CYS A 250 -0.71 3.72 -19.47
CA CYS A 250 -1.31 3.30 -18.17
C CYS A 250 -0.41 3.59 -16.96
N ALA A 251 0.90 3.52 -17.08
CA ALA A 251 1.81 3.71 -15.95
C ALA A 251 1.76 5.13 -15.34
N PRO A 252 1.86 6.24 -16.10
CA PRO A 252 1.73 7.58 -15.54
C PRO A 252 0.32 7.87 -15.02
N LEU A 253 -0.74 7.36 -15.67
CA LEU A 253 -2.12 7.51 -15.23
C LEU A 253 -2.35 6.86 -13.87
N LEU A 254 -1.93 5.62 -13.72
CA LEU A 254 -2.00 4.89 -12.45
C LEU A 254 -1.17 5.58 -11.37
N ALA A 255 0.07 5.99 -11.68
CA ALA A 255 0.96 6.64 -10.71
C ALA A 255 0.39 7.93 -10.16
N SER A 256 -0.29 8.74 -10.99
CA SER A 256 -0.89 10.03 -10.63
C SER A 256 -2.34 9.91 -10.14
N LEU A 257 -2.99 8.75 -10.31
CA LEU A 257 -4.44 8.53 -10.09
C LEU A 257 -5.32 9.46 -10.95
N GLN A 258 -4.94 9.67 -12.19
CA GLN A 258 -5.69 10.49 -13.14
C GLN A 258 -6.20 9.65 -14.31
N THR A 259 -7.40 9.95 -14.81
CA THR A 259 -7.90 9.37 -16.04
C THR A 259 -7.12 9.88 -17.25
N TYR A 260 -7.24 9.21 -18.39
CA TYR A 260 -6.50 9.59 -19.60
C TYR A 260 -6.77 11.04 -20.01
N GLU A 261 -8.02 11.47 -20.00
CA GLU A 261 -8.43 12.81 -20.40
C GLU A 261 -7.98 13.90 -19.39
N ALA A 262 -7.90 13.55 -18.10
CA ALA A 262 -7.41 14.47 -17.09
C ALA A 262 -5.89 14.65 -17.15
N TYR A 263 -5.16 13.59 -17.53
CA TYR A 263 -3.70 13.64 -17.66
C TYR A 263 -3.22 14.23 -18.99
N TYR A 264 -3.96 13.95 -20.08
CA TYR A 264 -3.70 14.43 -21.43
C TYR A 264 -4.88 15.29 -21.90
N PRO A 265 -5.03 16.53 -21.41
CA PRO A 265 -6.11 17.40 -21.84
C PRO A 265 -5.98 17.66 -23.36
N SER A 266 -7.02 17.28 -24.10
CA SER A 266 -7.12 17.58 -25.53
C SER A 266 -7.21 19.10 -25.70
N GLU A 267 -6.40 19.69 -26.55
CA GLU A 267 -6.54 21.10 -26.95
C GLU A 267 -7.77 21.29 -27.87
N GLU A 268 -8.92 20.74 -27.52
CA GLU A 268 -10.19 20.93 -28.25
C GLU A 268 -10.79 22.33 -27.96
N GLY A 269 -10.01 23.37 -28.17
CA GLY A 269 -10.48 24.74 -27.98
C GLY A 269 -9.77 25.78 -28.85
N LEU A 270 -8.68 25.44 -29.47
CA LEU A 270 -7.91 26.35 -30.35
C LEU A 270 -7.75 25.68 -31.71
N GLY A 271 -8.46 26.22 -32.69
CA GLY A 271 -8.59 25.90 -34.10
C GLY A 271 -7.57 24.91 -34.69
N ALA A 272 -8.10 23.92 -35.40
CA ALA A 272 -7.37 22.89 -36.13
C ALA A 272 -6.24 23.48 -37.02
N THR A 273 -5.06 23.54 -36.47
CA THR A 273 -3.81 23.54 -37.24
C THR A 273 -3.10 22.25 -36.89
N GLU A 274 -2.71 21.47 -37.92
CA GLU A 274 -1.90 20.26 -37.84
C GLU A 274 -0.58 20.57 -37.11
N GLN A 275 -0.61 20.65 -35.78
CA GLN A 275 0.57 20.80 -34.93
C GLN A 275 0.88 19.44 -34.32
N GLN A 276 2.15 19.08 -34.37
CA GLN A 276 2.71 17.91 -33.72
C GLN A 276 2.21 17.82 -32.26
N PRO A 277 1.91 16.60 -31.72
CA PRO A 277 1.48 16.46 -30.36
C PRO A 277 2.47 17.20 -29.44
N GLY A 278 1.97 18.10 -28.64
CA GLY A 278 2.77 18.86 -27.68
C GLY A 278 3.60 17.95 -26.77
N PRO A 279 4.63 18.44 -26.11
CA PRO A 279 5.45 17.63 -25.22
C PRO A 279 4.56 16.92 -24.20
N LEU A 280 4.71 15.59 -24.07
CA LEU A 280 3.97 14.80 -23.08
C LEU A 280 4.11 15.45 -21.70
N PRO A 281 3.01 15.59 -20.92
CA PRO A 281 3.10 16.14 -19.60
C PRO A 281 4.06 15.32 -18.73
N ALA A 282 4.98 16.01 -18.04
CA ALA A 282 5.94 15.35 -17.15
C ALA A 282 5.19 14.70 -15.98
N LEU A 283 5.70 13.55 -15.51
CA LEU A 283 5.18 12.88 -14.34
C LEU A 283 5.33 13.77 -13.10
N GLY A 284 4.22 14.27 -12.59
CA GLY A 284 4.16 15.17 -11.45
C GLY A 284 4.26 14.44 -10.11
N SER A 285 3.25 14.62 -9.25
CA SER A 285 3.18 13.92 -7.97
C SER A 285 2.79 12.45 -8.13
N ILE A 286 3.48 11.58 -7.40
CA ILE A 286 3.20 10.14 -7.39
C ILE A 286 2.38 9.82 -6.15
N SER A 287 1.16 9.32 -6.36
CA SER A 287 0.28 8.90 -5.29
C SER A 287 0.76 7.59 -4.64
N LEU A 288 0.55 7.47 -3.33
CA LEU A 288 0.79 6.23 -2.61
C LEU A 288 -0.06 5.08 -3.19
N HIS A 289 -1.34 5.31 -3.38
CA HIS A 289 -2.24 4.28 -3.95
C HIS A 289 -1.88 3.98 -5.40
N GLY A 290 -1.52 4.99 -6.20
CA GLY A 290 -1.04 4.77 -7.57
C GLY A 290 0.20 3.88 -7.63
N SER A 291 1.16 4.11 -6.74
CA SER A 291 2.32 3.23 -6.59
C SER A 291 1.92 1.80 -6.20
N LEU A 292 0.97 1.64 -5.26
CA LEU A 292 0.48 0.31 -4.84
C LEU A 292 -0.24 -0.42 -5.98
N LEU A 293 -1.05 0.28 -6.79
CA LEU A 293 -1.68 -0.30 -7.97
C LEU A 293 -0.63 -0.87 -8.92
N LEU A 294 0.39 -0.08 -9.28
CA LEU A 294 1.50 -0.52 -10.13
C LEU A 294 2.26 -1.72 -9.53
N GLN A 295 2.54 -1.68 -8.21
CA GLN A 295 3.22 -2.78 -7.54
C GLN A 295 2.42 -4.09 -7.60
N HIS A 296 1.10 -4.04 -7.37
CA HIS A 296 0.26 -5.23 -7.43
C HIS A 296 0.16 -5.77 -8.86
N LEU A 297 -0.05 -4.92 -9.85
CA LEU A 297 -0.14 -5.30 -11.26
C LEU A 297 1.16 -5.91 -11.78
N LEU A 298 2.32 -5.37 -11.40
CA LEU A 298 3.63 -5.94 -11.77
C LEU A 298 3.84 -7.36 -11.25
N HIS A 299 3.13 -7.76 -10.21
CA HIS A 299 3.18 -9.11 -9.63
C HIS A 299 2.04 -10.03 -10.09
N PHE A 300 1.18 -9.59 -11.00
CA PHE A 300 0.21 -10.50 -11.61
C PHE A 300 0.92 -11.54 -12.49
N ALA A 301 0.28 -12.67 -12.71
CA ALA A 301 0.82 -13.71 -13.58
C ALA A 301 1.09 -13.18 -15.00
N ASP A 302 0.17 -12.34 -15.49
CA ASP A 302 0.38 -11.51 -16.67
C ASP A 302 0.14 -10.03 -16.27
N PRO A 303 1.20 -9.20 -16.19
CA PRO A 303 1.08 -7.79 -15.84
C PRO A 303 0.54 -6.90 -16.98
N GLY A 304 0.14 -7.49 -18.11
CA GLY A 304 -0.42 -6.79 -19.26
C GLY A 304 0.48 -5.66 -19.79
N PRO A 305 -0.07 -4.47 -20.07
CA PRO A 305 0.67 -3.36 -20.66
C PRO A 305 1.61 -2.62 -19.67
N VAL A 306 1.49 -2.86 -18.36
CA VAL A 306 2.21 -2.06 -17.34
C VAL A 306 3.73 -2.04 -17.52
N PRO A 307 4.44 -3.16 -17.73
CA PRO A 307 5.89 -3.13 -17.98
C PRO A 307 6.26 -2.40 -19.27
N HIS A 308 5.41 -2.47 -20.29
CA HIS A 308 5.63 -1.77 -21.56
C HIS A 308 5.45 -0.26 -21.38
N SER A 309 4.39 0.17 -20.74
CA SER A 309 4.12 1.56 -20.41
C SER A 309 5.23 2.18 -19.55
N LEU A 310 5.71 1.48 -18.50
CA LEU A 310 6.88 1.92 -17.73
C LEU A 310 8.13 2.09 -18.62
N ALA A 311 8.34 1.17 -19.56
CA ALA A 311 9.46 1.26 -20.49
C ALA A 311 9.29 2.35 -21.56
N ALA A 312 8.06 2.83 -21.80
CA ALA A 312 7.77 3.95 -22.70
C ALA A 312 8.05 5.31 -22.04
N LEU A 313 7.95 5.44 -20.71
CA LEU A 313 8.18 6.69 -20.00
C LEU A 313 9.50 7.37 -20.37
N PRO A 314 9.55 8.72 -20.45
CA PRO A 314 10.78 9.50 -20.54
C PRO A 314 11.77 9.19 -19.42
N ALA A 315 13.07 9.39 -19.68
CA ALA A 315 14.11 9.12 -18.67
C ALA A 315 13.91 9.96 -17.39
N LEU A 316 13.52 11.23 -17.54
CA LEU A 316 13.29 12.13 -16.41
C LEU A 316 12.11 11.67 -15.54
N ASP A 317 11.05 11.18 -16.14
CA ASP A 317 9.89 10.64 -15.41
C ASP A 317 10.24 9.38 -14.64
N LEU A 318 11.07 8.52 -15.22
CA LEU A 318 11.61 7.36 -14.53
C LEU A 318 12.51 7.74 -13.35
N VAL A 319 13.30 8.81 -13.48
CA VAL A 319 14.10 9.36 -12.36
C VAL A 319 13.19 9.95 -11.28
N THR A 320 12.16 10.71 -11.68
CA THR A 320 11.15 11.25 -10.75
C THR A 320 10.47 10.13 -9.98
N LEU A 321 10.05 9.07 -10.67
CA LEU A 321 9.48 7.86 -10.07
C LEU A 321 10.45 7.21 -9.07
N ALA A 322 11.72 7.06 -9.43
CA ALA A 322 12.75 6.45 -8.57
C ALA A 322 13.06 7.30 -7.32
N CYS A 323 13.04 8.62 -7.44
CA CYS A 323 13.34 9.55 -6.36
C CYS A 323 12.15 9.84 -5.43
N SER A 324 10.93 9.44 -5.82
CA SER A 324 9.73 9.57 -5.01
C SER A 324 9.66 8.53 -3.88
N SER A 325 9.13 8.92 -2.73
CA SER A 325 8.89 8.00 -1.60
C SER A 325 7.96 6.84 -1.96
N ALA A 326 6.90 7.11 -2.69
CA ALA A 326 5.96 6.09 -3.16
C ALA A 326 6.50 5.36 -4.41
N GLY A 327 7.01 6.11 -5.39
CA GLY A 327 7.45 5.58 -6.69
C GLY A 327 8.64 4.64 -6.61
N SER A 328 9.55 4.83 -5.65
CA SER A 328 10.71 3.93 -5.45
C SER A 328 10.32 2.47 -5.24
N HIS A 329 9.15 2.20 -4.62
CA HIS A 329 8.63 0.86 -4.41
C HIS A 329 8.17 0.17 -5.70
N VAL A 330 7.82 0.93 -6.75
CA VAL A 330 7.51 0.38 -8.07
C VAL A 330 8.75 -0.28 -8.68
N TYR A 331 9.94 0.30 -8.47
CA TYR A 331 11.20 -0.33 -8.90
C TYR A 331 11.48 -1.64 -8.15
N ASN A 332 11.21 -1.68 -6.84
CA ASN A 332 11.35 -2.92 -6.09
C ASN A 332 10.43 -4.02 -6.66
N ALA A 333 9.17 -3.68 -6.95
CA ALA A 333 8.24 -4.62 -7.58
C ALA A 333 8.70 -5.04 -9.00
N LEU A 334 9.17 -4.10 -9.81
CA LEU A 334 9.70 -4.37 -11.17
C LEU A 334 10.90 -5.32 -11.13
N LEU A 335 11.79 -5.17 -10.15
CA LEU A 335 13.00 -5.97 -10.01
C LEU A 335 12.72 -7.36 -9.44
N SER A 336 11.78 -7.46 -8.48
CA SER A 336 11.46 -8.72 -7.78
C SER A 336 10.39 -9.58 -8.48
N SER A 337 9.61 -9.01 -9.41
CA SER A 337 8.54 -9.75 -10.09
C SER A 337 9.09 -10.86 -10.99
N SER A 338 8.60 -12.08 -10.83
CA SER A 338 8.89 -13.20 -11.75
C SER A 338 8.18 -13.06 -13.11
N SER A 339 7.06 -12.32 -13.14
CA SER A 339 6.22 -12.15 -14.35
C SER A 339 6.78 -11.13 -15.34
N VAL A 340 7.63 -10.20 -14.88
CA VAL A 340 8.29 -9.23 -15.77
C VAL A 340 9.54 -9.84 -16.39
N SER A 341 9.60 -9.89 -17.71
CA SER A 341 10.74 -10.47 -18.40
C SER A 341 12.05 -9.68 -18.17
N PRO A 342 13.21 -10.34 -18.17
CA PRO A 342 14.50 -9.65 -18.05
C PRO A 342 14.72 -8.60 -19.15
N LYS A 343 14.16 -8.80 -20.35
CA LYS A 343 14.22 -7.85 -21.46
C LYS A 343 13.47 -6.56 -21.16
N GLN A 344 12.28 -6.67 -20.60
CA GLN A 344 11.46 -5.51 -20.17
C GLN A 344 12.14 -4.72 -19.06
N ARG A 345 12.64 -5.41 -18.00
CA ARG A 345 13.41 -4.75 -16.93
C ARG A 345 14.60 -3.97 -17.49
N ARG A 346 15.43 -4.59 -18.33
CA ARG A 346 16.58 -3.91 -18.93
C ARG A 346 16.18 -2.70 -19.77
N LYS A 347 15.00 -2.72 -20.44
CA LYS A 347 14.52 -1.58 -21.22
C LYS A 347 14.26 -0.36 -20.32
N VAL A 348 13.65 -0.57 -19.15
CA VAL A 348 13.43 0.49 -18.14
C VAL A 348 14.76 0.97 -17.56
N LEU A 349 15.61 0.04 -17.08
CA LEU A 349 16.85 0.38 -16.41
C LEU A 349 17.86 1.09 -17.29
N ARG A 350 17.90 0.79 -18.61
CA ARG A 350 18.78 1.50 -19.55
C ARG A 350 18.50 2.99 -19.64
N LYS A 351 17.25 3.42 -19.42
CA LYS A 351 16.88 4.84 -19.45
C LYS A 351 17.36 5.61 -18.24
N LEU A 352 17.78 4.94 -17.16
CA LEU A 352 18.40 5.57 -15.99
C LEU A 352 19.87 5.95 -16.23
N LYS A 353 20.47 5.48 -17.33
CA LYS A 353 21.85 5.86 -17.71
C LYS A 353 21.92 7.37 -17.97
N GLY A 354 22.93 8.02 -17.42
CA GLY A 354 23.10 9.47 -17.46
C GLY A 354 22.49 10.18 -16.24
N HIS A 355 21.77 9.44 -15.39
CA HIS A 355 21.08 9.98 -14.21
C HIS A 355 21.47 9.29 -12.87
N TYR A 356 22.47 8.40 -12.90
CA TYR A 356 22.88 7.67 -11.69
C TYR A 356 23.39 8.60 -10.58
N GLY A 357 24.02 9.73 -10.93
CA GLY A 357 24.44 10.74 -9.97
C GLY A 357 23.24 11.37 -9.24
N SER A 358 22.20 11.73 -9.96
CA SER A 358 20.95 12.27 -9.38
C SER A 358 20.25 11.25 -8.48
N LEU A 359 20.22 9.98 -8.91
CA LEU A 359 19.68 8.89 -8.09
C LEU A 359 20.48 8.70 -6.81
N ALA A 360 21.81 8.70 -6.88
CA ALA A 360 22.70 8.52 -5.74
C ALA A 360 22.52 9.59 -4.67
N CYS A 361 22.25 10.85 -5.06
CA CYS A 361 22.03 11.98 -4.16
C CYS A 361 20.60 12.09 -3.63
N SER A 362 19.70 11.19 -4.03
CA SER A 362 18.31 11.17 -3.54
C SER A 362 18.12 10.14 -2.43
N LYS A 363 17.33 10.47 -1.39
CA LYS A 363 16.97 9.56 -0.29
C LYS A 363 16.36 8.23 -0.77
N HIS A 364 15.48 8.30 -1.73
CA HIS A 364 14.77 7.13 -2.27
C HIS A 364 15.46 6.59 -3.52
N GLY A 365 15.98 7.47 -4.37
CA GLY A 365 16.75 7.12 -5.57
C GLY A 365 17.99 6.29 -5.24
N SER A 366 18.71 6.59 -4.15
CA SER A 366 19.89 5.81 -3.73
C SER A 366 19.53 4.34 -3.42
N ARG A 367 18.38 4.10 -2.82
CA ARG A 367 17.88 2.72 -2.55
C ARG A 367 17.52 1.98 -3.84
N VAL A 368 16.91 2.70 -4.79
CA VAL A 368 16.64 2.13 -6.13
C VAL A 368 17.95 1.81 -6.82
N LEU A 369 18.93 2.72 -6.76
CA LEU A 369 20.24 2.49 -7.34
C LEU A 369 20.98 1.30 -6.71
N ASP A 370 20.92 1.15 -5.39
CA ASP A 370 21.44 -0.04 -4.69
C ASP A 370 20.75 -1.33 -5.15
N ALA A 371 19.42 -1.32 -5.32
CA ALA A 371 18.69 -2.48 -5.82
C ALA A 371 19.08 -2.82 -7.27
N VAL A 372 19.20 -1.82 -8.12
CA VAL A 372 19.69 -1.98 -9.51
C VAL A 372 21.11 -2.55 -9.53
N TRP A 373 22.01 -2.01 -8.70
CA TRP A 373 23.38 -2.50 -8.56
C TRP A 373 23.44 -3.97 -8.14
N ASN A 374 22.62 -4.35 -7.19
CA ASN A 374 22.62 -5.71 -6.66
C ASN A 374 22.13 -6.75 -7.69
N GLY A 375 21.23 -6.37 -8.59
CA GLY A 375 20.76 -7.21 -9.70
C GLY A 375 21.54 -7.06 -11.00
N ALA A 376 22.56 -6.18 -11.05
CA ALA A 376 23.30 -5.86 -12.26
C ALA A 376 24.44 -6.87 -12.54
N THR A 377 24.64 -7.18 -13.81
CA THR A 377 25.79 -7.94 -14.30
C THR A 377 27.07 -7.10 -14.19
N LEU A 378 28.24 -7.74 -14.20
CA LEU A 378 29.54 -7.03 -14.12
C LEU A 378 29.66 -5.91 -15.18
N PRO A 379 29.33 -6.10 -16.46
CA PRO A 379 29.36 -5.03 -17.47
C PRO A 379 28.40 -3.86 -17.15
N GLU A 380 27.25 -4.14 -16.53
CA GLU A 380 26.31 -3.10 -16.11
C GLU A 380 26.83 -2.31 -14.91
N LYS A 381 27.41 -3.00 -13.91
CA LYS A 381 28.09 -2.37 -12.76
C LYS A 381 29.25 -1.47 -13.21
N GLN A 382 30.03 -1.93 -14.18
CA GLN A 382 31.11 -1.11 -14.76
C GLN A 382 30.57 0.18 -15.39
N LYS A 383 29.44 0.13 -16.10
CA LYS A 383 28.79 1.31 -16.70
C LYS A 383 28.32 2.30 -15.63
N ILE A 384 27.69 1.80 -14.55
CA ILE A 384 27.26 2.62 -13.41
C ILE A 384 28.48 3.26 -12.73
N ALA A 385 29.51 2.47 -12.45
CA ALA A 385 30.74 2.97 -11.81
C ALA A 385 31.48 4.00 -12.70
N MET A 386 31.53 3.82 -14.02
CA MET A 386 32.12 4.78 -14.96
C MET A 386 31.39 6.13 -14.95
N GLU A 387 30.06 6.14 -14.78
CA GLU A 387 29.28 7.39 -14.71
C GLU A 387 29.45 8.11 -13.37
N LEU A 388 29.52 7.35 -12.26
CA LEU A 388 29.63 7.91 -10.93
C LEU A 388 31.05 8.32 -10.53
N ALA A 389 32.07 7.64 -11.01
CA ALA A 389 33.46 7.87 -10.63
C ALA A 389 33.96 9.31 -10.86
N PRO A 390 33.59 10.03 -11.95
CA PRO A 390 33.95 11.44 -12.11
C PRO A 390 33.33 12.36 -11.04
N GLN A 391 32.18 11.96 -10.48
CA GLN A 391 31.43 12.73 -9.48
C GLN A 391 31.77 12.33 -8.03
N GLU A 392 32.79 11.49 -7.81
CA GLU A 392 33.15 10.91 -6.51
C GLU A 392 33.26 11.97 -5.40
N GLN A 393 33.91 13.11 -5.66
CA GLN A 393 34.04 14.17 -4.67
C GLN A 393 32.69 14.77 -4.27
N GLN A 394 31.82 15.05 -5.23
CA GLN A 394 30.48 15.57 -4.97
C GLN A 394 29.64 14.55 -4.19
N LEU A 395 29.67 13.28 -4.60
CA LEU A 395 28.96 12.20 -3.94
C LEU A 395 29.42 11.97 -2.49
N CYS A 396 30.72 12.14 -2.19
CA CYS A 396 31.24 12.02 -0.83
C CYS A 396 30.69 13.08 0.14
N HIS A 397 30.37 14.29 -0.36
CA HIS A 397 29.81 15.37 0.46
C HIS A 397 28.28 15.26 0.61
N ASP A 398 27.61 14.48 -0.25
CA ASP A 398 26.17 14.29 -0.19
C ASP A 398 25.80 13.23 0.88
N PRO A 399 24.75 13.46 1.70
CA PRO A 399 24.37 12.55 2.77
C PRO A 399 23.95 11.16 2.30
N PHE A 400 23.48 11.02 1.05
CA PHE A 400 23.09 9.75 0.43
C PHE A 400 24.14 9.25 -0.56
N GLY A 401 24.72 10.13 -1.36
CA GLY A 401 25.74 9.81 -2.37
C GLY A 401 26.97 9.10 -1.80
N ARG A 402 27.37 9.45 -0.58
CA ARG A 402 28.49 8.79 0.13
C ARG A 402 28.30 7.27 0.31
N TYR A 403 27.06 6.81 0.40
CA TYR A 403 26.79 5.37 0.49
C TYR A 403 27.04 4.67 -0.84
N ALA A 404 26.69 5.30 -1.96
CA ALA A 404 27.02 4.77 -3.29
C ALA A 404 28.54 4.69 -3.51
N VAL A 405 29.29 5.72 -3.12
CA VAL A 405 30.77 5.70 -3.20
C VAL A 405 31.34 4.50 -2.44
N ARG A 406 30.86 4.26 -1.23
CA ARG A 406 31.31 3.16 -0.36
C ARG A 406 30.85 1.80 -0.87
N ASN A 407 29.55 1.64 -1.14
CA ASN A 407 28.92 0.34 -1.47
C ASN A 407 29.40 -0.16 -2.84
N PHE A 408 29.65 0.75 -3.79
CA PHE A 408 30.11 0.41 -5.13
C PHE A 408 31.64 0.42 -5.25
N ALA A 409 32.33 0.77 -4.14
CA ALA A 409 33.79 0.87 -4.07
C ALA A 409 34.38 1.75 -5.19
N LEU A 410 33.80 2.94 -5.45
CA LEU A 410 34.16 3.80 -6.58
C LEU A 410 35.60 4.26 -6.52
N THR A 411 36.15 4.54 -5.33
CA THR A 411 37.57 4.88 -5.13
C THR A 411 38.48 3.75 -5.59
N HIS A 412 38.09 2.50 -5.32
CA HIS A 412 38.81 1.31 -5.75
C HIS A 412 38.68 1.08 -7.26
N PHE A 413 37.48 1.26 -7.83
CA PHE A 413 37.23 1.22 -9.28
C PHE A 413 38.16 2.18 -10.03
N ARG A 414 38.38 3.40 -9.52
CA ARG A 414 39.22 4.40 -10.14
C ARG A 414 40.72 4.06 -10.06
N LYS A 415 41.17 3.52 -8.91
CA LYS A 415 42.60 3.28 -8.65
C LYS A 415 43.09 1.92 -9.12
N ARG A 416 42.25 0.86 -9.03
CA ARG A 416 42.63 -0.55 -9.27
C ARG A 416 41.49 -1.32 -9.91
N ARG A 417 41.19 -1.01 -11.18
CA ARG A 417 40.03 -1.54 -11.88
C ARG A 417 39.98 -3.06 -11.95
N LYS A 418 41.12 -3.73 -12.25
CA LYS A 418 41.20 -5.18 -12.36
C LYS A 418 40.84 -5.90 -11.05
N ASP A 419 41.38 -5.36 -9.94
CA ASP A 419 41.08 -5.91 -8.60
C ASP A 419 39.62 -5.69 -8.24
N TRP A 420 39.06 -4.55 -8.61
CA TRP A 420 37.65 -4.24 -8.42
C TRP A 420 36.74 -5.20 -9.19
N ASP A 421 37.05 -5.52 -10.44
CA ASP A 421 36.32 -6.50 -11.26
C ASP A 421 36.30 -7.86 -10.56
N GLN A 422 37.44 -8.35 -10.05
CA GLN A 422 37.55 -9.62 -9.35
C GLN A 422 36.69 -9.64 -8.06
N VAL A 423 36.68 -8.55 -7.29
CA VAL A 423 35.87 -8.42 -6.08
C VAL A 423 34.37 -8.49 -6.44
N GLN A 424 33.93 -7.80 -7.49
CA GLN A 424 32.52 -7.82 -7.92
C GLN A 424 32.09 -9.21 -8.40
N GLU A 425 32.95 -9.93 -9.10
CA GLU A 425 32.68 -11.32 -9.49
C GLU A 425 32.61 -12.27 -8.29
N ALA A 426 33.53 -12.12 -7.34
CA ALA A 426 33.53 -12.94 -6.13
C ALA A 426 32.27 -12.69 -5.29
N ASP A 427 31.82 -11.43 -5.19
CA ASP A 427 30.57 -11.11 -4.48
C ASP A 427 29.33 -11.63 -5.20
N ALA A 428 29.31 -11.66 -6.53
CA ALA A 428 28.23 -12.26 -7.30
C ALA A 428 28.13 -13.78 -7.05
N ARG A 429 29.25 -14.50 -7.15
CA ARG A 429 29.32 -15.95 -6.86
C ARG A 429 28.88 -16.27 -5.42
N ARG A 430 29.32 -15.44 -4.45
CA ARG A 430 28.92 -15.62 -3.06
C ARG A 430 27.42 -15.48 -2.87
N ARG A 431 26.76 -14.51 -3.55
CA ARG A 431 25.31 -14.33 -3.48
C ARG A 431 24.54 -15.50 -4.10
N GLU A 432 25.03 -16.05 -5.21
CA GLU A 432 24.45 -17.25 -5.84
C GLU A 432 24.50 -18.45 -4.90
N LEU A 433 25.66 -18.72 -4.29
CA LEU A 433 25.83 -19.80 -3.30
C LEU A 433 24.91 -19.62 -2.07
N PHE A 434 24.74 -18.40 -1.57
CA PHE A 434 23.83 -18.15 -0.46
C PHE A 434 22.35 -18.25 -0.86
N ALA A 435 21.99 -17.98 -2.11
CA ALA A 435 20.63 -18.17 -2.61
C ALA A 435 20.29 -19.65 -2.70
N GLU A 436 21.19 -20.50 -3.21
CA GLU A 436 21.02 -21.94 -3.26
C GLU A 436 20.84 -22.58 -1.86
N ILE A 437 21.59 -22.09 -0.85
CA ILE A 437 21.46 -22.60 0.54
C ILE A 437 20.13 -22.20 1.20
N LEU A 438 19.47 -21.13 0.74
CA LEU A 438 18.20 -20.67 1.29
C LEU A 438 16.98 -21.25 0.57
N GLU A 439 17.18 -21.92 -0.58
CA GLU A 439 16.13 -22.61 -1.34
C GLU A 439 16.02 -24.11 -0.95
N ASP A 440 17.05 -24.70 -0.34
CA ASP A 440 17.05 -26.02 0.28
C ASP A 440 16.51 -25.95 1.74
#